data_ab3bcf6fca9cfde0342e39023d7b8f12
#
_entry.id   ab3bcf6fca9cfde0342e39023d7b8f12
#
_cell.length_a   1.000
_cell.length_b   1.000
_cell.length_c   1.000
_cell.angle_alpha   90.00
_cell.angle_beta   90.00
_cell.angle_gamma   90.00
#
_symmetry.space_group_name_H-M   'P 1'
#
loop_
_entity.id
_entity.type
_entity.pdbx_description
1 polymer ?
#
loop_
_entity_poly.entity_id
_entity_poly.type
_entity_poly.pdbx_seq_one_letter_code
_entity_poly.pdbx_strand_id
1 'polypeptide(L)'
;MPYETTDLTVRRVDASFWELVDPLVYRGNRDRFVVPAGFRTDFASVPRLVTWLIPRYGAYTLAAILHDWLADEGIHSGAVTAREADGIFRRVMRESGVPVLRRWIMWAGVRWGALTEPHRREGWLVSAPGVLAITVLAAPLVGPPTVVIAPGLVVYAAAEWMVGRFVPPRPQEFLIRVP
;
A
#
# COMPACT_ATOMS: atom_id res chain seq x y z
N MET A 1 -10.42 -12.99 13.69
CA MET A 1 -9.62 -12.32 12.69
C MET A 1 -10.22 -12.60 11.31
N PRO A 2 -10.20 -11.67 10.35
CA PRO A 2 -10.88 -11.83 9.06
C PRO A 2 -10.13 -12.73 8.06
N TYR A 3 -8.96 -13.22 8.42
CA TYR A 3 -8.14 -14.10 7.58
C TYR A 3 -8.16 -15.53 8.11
N GLU A 4 -8.19 -16.51 7.20
CA GLU A 4 -8.14 -17.95 7.55
C GLU A 4 -6.75 -18.34 8.08
N THR A 5 -5.70 -17.69 7.57
CA THR A 5 -4.33 -17.80 8.06
C THR A 5 -3.76 -16.41 8.28
N THR A 6 -3.04 -16.21 9.37
CA THR A 6 -2.36 -14.95 9.71
C THR A 6 -0.87 -14.99 9.38
N ASP A 7 -0.35 -16.17 9.12
CA ASP A 7 1.05 -16.36 8.74
C ASP A 7 1.20 -15.99 7.25
N LEU A 8 2.03 -14.99 7.01
CA LEU A 8 2.34 -14.50 5.68
C LEU A 8 3.74 -14.95 5.29
N THR A 9 3.80 -15.89 4.34
CA THR A 9 5.08 -16.32 3.75
C THR A 9 5.26 -15.62 2.41
N VAL A 10 6.34 -14.86 2.28
CA VAL A 10 6.67 -14.14 1.06
C VAL A 10 8.10 -14.40 0.65
N ARG A 11 8.34 -14.47 -0.66
CA ARG A 11 9.65 -14.54 -1.27
C ARG A 11 10.01 -13.20 -1.90
N ARG A 12 11.20 -12.71 -1.67
CA ARG A 12 11.68 -11.50 -2.32
C ARG A 12 11.95 -11.77 -3.80
N VAL A 13 11.41 -10.94 -4.68
CA VAL A 13 11.61 -11.03 -6.12
C VAL A 13 12.72 -10.06 -6.56
N ASP A 14 12.63 -8.80 -6.10
CA ASP A 14 13.61 -7.76 -6.40
C ASP A 14 13.72 -6.74 -5.26
N ALA A 15 14.26 -5.55 -5.53
CA ALA A 15 14.45 -4.50 -4.52
C ALA A 15 13.13 -3.98 -3.94
N SER A 16 12.01 -4.08 -4.66
CA SER A 16 10.74 -3.45 -4.33
C SER A 16 9.60 -4.44 -4.19
N PHE A 17 9.66 -5.60 -4.87
CA PHE A 17 8.56 -6.55 -4.94
C PHE A 17 8.83 -7.84 -4.20
N TRP A 18 7.75 -8.36 -3.64
CA TRP A 18 7.64 -9.64 -2.95
C TRP A 18 6.56 -10.48 -3.61
N GLU A 19 6.68 -11.77 -3.54
CA GLU A 19 5.74 -12.74 -4.09
C GLU A 19 5.20 -13.61 -2.97
N LEU A 20 3.88 -13.81 -2.93
CA LEU A 20 3.24 -14.73 -1.98
C LEU A 20 3.68 -16.17 -2.26
N VAL A 21 4.15 -16.87 -1.24
CA VAL A 21 4.44 -18.31 -1.30
C VAL A 21 3.14 -19.10 -1.15
N ASP A 22 2.31 -18.71 -0.21
CA ASP A 22 1.02 -19.32 0.08
C ASP A 22 -0.13 -18.36 -0.24
N PRO A 23 -1.33 -18.87 -0.61
CA PRO A 23 -2.47 -17.99 -0.89
C PRO A 23 -2.94 -17.28 0.37
N LEU A 24 -3.29 -15.99 0.25
CA LEU A 24 -3.91 -15.23 1.32
C LEU A 24 -5.44 -15.28 1.19
N VAL A 25 -6.11 -15.88 2.17
CA VAL A 25 -7.57 -16.01 2.17
C VAL A 25 -8.19 -15.04 3.17
N TYR A 26 -8.94 -14.08 2.66
CA TYR A 26 -9.79 -13.20 3.46
C TYR A 26 -11.23 -13.69 3.43
N ARG A 27 -11.85 -13.74 4.61
CA ARG A 27 -13.27 -14.07 4.78
C ARG A 27 -13.96 -12.94 5.53
N GLY A 28 -14.71 -12.13 4.79
CA GLY A 28 -15.63 -11.14 5.36
C GLY A 28 -16.99 -11.75 5.69
N ASN A 29 -17.95 -10.93 6.14
CA ASN A 29 -19.29 -11.40 6.47
C ASN A 29 -20.08 -11.91 5.25
N ARG A 30 -19.82 -11.37 4.07
CA ARG A 30 -20.54 -11.70 2.82
C ARG A 30 -19.59 -12.01 1.66
N ASP A 31 -18.32 -11.71 1.82
CA ASP A 31 -17.33 -11.80 0.75
C ASP A 31 -16.23 -12.74 1.15
N ARG A 32 -15.74 -13.51 0.20
CA ARG A 32 -14.53 -14.32 0.34
C ARG A 32 -13.61 -14.01 -0.84
N PHE A 33 -12.40 -13.56 -0.53
CA PHE A 33 -11.38 -13.30 -1.52
C PHE A 33 -10.15 -14.17 -1.28
N VAL A 34 -9.56 -14.66 -2.36
CA VAL A 34 -8.35 -15.48 -2.33
C VAL A 34 -7.31 -14.80 -3.21
N VAL A 35 -6.29 -14.22 -2.59
CA VAL A 35 -5.11 -13.77 -3.31
C VAL A 35 -4.24 -15.01 -3.58
N PRO A 36 -3.97 -15.36 -4.83
CA PRO A 36 -3.27 -16.60 -5.16
C PRO A 36 -1.80 -16.56 -4.73
N ALA A 37 -1.21 -17.73 -4.49
CA ALA A 37 0.23 -17.87 -4.44
C ALA A 37 0.85 -17.38 -5.77
N GLY A 38 2.04 -16.81 -5.72
CA GLY A 38 2.68 -16.18 -6.87
C GLY A 38 2.26 -14.73 -7.11
N PHE A 39 1.26 -14.19 -6.40
CA PHE A 39 0.89 -12.77 -6.52
C PHE A 39 2.03 -11.87 -6.04
N ARG A 40 2.33 -10.84 -6.84
CA ARG A 40 3.39 -9.87 -6.55
C ARG A 40 2.82 -8.63 -5.88
N THR A 41 3.44 -8.20 -4.79
CA THR A 41 3.06 -7.02 -4.02
C THR A 41 4.30 -6.25 -3.57
N ASP A 42 4.19 -4.94 -3.41
CA ASP A 42 5.16 -4.10 -2.69
C ASP A 42 4.71 -3.79 -1.25
N PHE A 43 3.66 -4.46 -0.78
CA PHE A 43 2.90 -4.32 0.46
C PHE A 43 2.06 -3.04 0.50
N ALA A 44 2.70 -1.89 0.60
CA ALA A 44 2.03 -0.61 0.56
C ALA A 44 2.91 0.40 -0.18
N SER A 45 2.40 0.88 -1.31
CA SER A 45 3.03 1.92 -2.13
C SER A 45 3.01 3.27 -1.43
N VAL A 46 3.60 3.33 -0.22
CA VAL A 46 3.64 4.55 0.59
C VAL A 46 4.71 5.50 0.07
N PRO A 47 4.35 6.73 -0.33
CA PRO A 47 5.32 7.72 -0.74
C PRO A 47 6.35 7.99 0.37
N ARG A 48 7.64 8.14 0.01
CA ARG A 48 8.74 8.35 0.98
C ARG A 48 8.49 9.51 1.95
N LEU A 49 7.78 10.53 1.49
CA LEU A 49 7.43 11.72 2.29
C LEU A 49 6.51 11.43 3.48
N VAL A 50 5.79 10.31 3.47
CA VAL A 50 4.82 9.95 4.53
C VAL A 50 5.14 8.63 5.22
N THR A 51 6.29 7.98 4.92
CA THR A 51 6.70 6.73 5.56
C THR A 51 6.94 6.86 7.06
N TRP A 52 7.24 8.04 7.55
CA TRP A 52 7.34 8.35 8.97
C TRP A 52 6.00 8.19 9.73
N LEU A 53 4.87 8.41 9.04
CA LEU A 53 3.51 8.28 9.58
C LEU A 53 2.92 6.90 9.27
N ILE A 54 3.14 6.42 8.05
CA ILE A 54 2.64 5.15 7.53
C ILE A 54 3.84 4.34 7.03
N PRO A 55 4.47 3.52 7.87
CA PRO A 55 5.51 2.58 7.44
C PRO A 55 5.00 1.65 6.33
N ARG A 56 5.89 1.03 5.57
CA ARG A 56 5.48 0.11 4.48
C ARG A 56 4.79 -1.16 4.97
N TYR A 57 5.00 -1.55 6.24
CA TYR A 57 4.37 -2.72 6.86
C TYR A 57 3.85 -2.40 8.26
N GLY A 58 2.85 -3.17 8.70
CA GLY A 58 2.22 -3.03 9.99
C GLY A 58 0.93 -3.85 10.05
N ALA A 59 0.04 -3.53 10.97
CA ALA A 59 -1.25 -4.21 11.10
C ALA A 59 -2.13 -4.20 9.83
N TYR A 60 -1.81 -3.34 8.86
CA TYR A 60 -2.50 -3.22 7.58
C TYR A 60 -1.85 -4.00 6.44
N THR A 61 -0.74 -4.71 6.67
CA THR A 61 0.00 -5.39 5.58
C THR A 61 -0.87 -6.38 4.81
N LEU A 62 -1.62 -7.23 5.49
CA LEU A 62 -2.53 -8.18 4.82
C LEU A 62 -3.65 -7.46 4.07
N ALA A 63 -4.15 -6.35 4.62
CA ALA A 63 -5.16 -5.52 3.96
C ALA A 63 -4.60 -4.85 2.70
N ALA A 64 -3.33 -4.43 2.71
CA ALA A 64 -2.67 -3.84 1.55
C ALA A 64 -2.49 -4.87 0.43
N ILE A 65 -2.01 -6.07 0.73
CA ILE A 65 -1.88 -7.17 -0.25
C ILE A 65 -3.24 -7.50 -0.90
N LEU A 66 -4.28 -7.63 -0.07
CA LEU A 66 -5.63 -7.88 -0.59
C LEU A 66 -6.11 -6.72 -1.47
N HIS A 67 -5.83 -5.47 -1.08
CA HIS A 67 -6.20 -4.30 -1.86
C HIS A 67 -5.46 -4.25 -3.20
N ASP A 68 -4.17 -4.54 -3.24
CA ASP A 68 -3.38 -4.58 -4.48
C ASP A 68 -3.99 -5.58 -5.46
N TRP A 69 -4.32 -6.78 -4.96
CA TRP A 69 -4.97 -7.80 -5.78
C TRP A 69 -6.38 -7.39 -6.25
N LEU A 70 -7.19 -6.79 -5.38
CA LEU A 70 -8.52 -6.29 -5.75
C LEU A 70 -8.45 -5.13 -6.75
N ALA A 71 -7.46 -4.25 -6.60
CA ALA A 71 -7.27 -3.09 -7.46
C ALA A 71 -6.81 -3.47 -8.87
N ASP A 72 -6.15 -4.62 -9.02
CA ASP A 72 -5.73 -5.18 -10.31
C ASP A 72 -6.73 -6.24 -10.78
N GLU A 73 -6.58 -7.47 -10.32
CA GLU A 73 -7.36 -8.63 -10.76
C GLU A 73 -8.86 -8.51 -10.44
N GLY A 74 -9.20 -7.99 -9.26
CA GLY A 74 -10.58 -7.86 -8.81
C GLY A 74 -11.39 -6.90 -9.68
N ILE A 75 -10.80 -5.78 -10.10
CA ILE A 75 -11.43 -4.80 -10.99
C ILE A 75 -11.50 -5.35 -12.43
N HIS A 76 -10.40 -5.92 -12.93
CA HIS A 76 -10.34 -6.45 -14.28
C HIS A 76 -11.30 -7.63 -14.51
N SER A 77 -11.50 -8.47 -13.51
CA SER A 77 -12.49 -9.57 -13.57
C SER A 77 -13.94 -9.09 -13.38
N GLY A 78 -14.15 -7.83 -13.01
CA GLY A 78 -15.48 -7.31 -12.69
C GLY A 78 -16.05 -7.81 -11.34
N ALA A 79 -15.22 -8.44 -10.51
CA ALA A 79 -15.64 -8.91 -9.18
C ALA A 79 -15.92 -7.76 -8.22
N VAL A 80 -15.23 -6.64 -8.38
CA VAL A 80 -15.42 -5.41 -7.59
C VAL A 80 -15.19 -4.19 -8.47
N THR A 81 -15.82 -3.08 -8.11
CA THR A 81 -15.50 -1.75 -8.65
C THR A 81 -14.31 -1.15 -7.89
N ALA A 82 -13.63 -0.17 -8.47
CA ALA A 82 -12.52 0.53 -7.82
C ALA A 82 -12.93 1.13 -6.45
N ARG A 83 -14.15 1.67 -6.37
CA ARG A 83 -14.69 2.20 -5.12
C ARG A 83 -14.93 1.11 -4.07
N GLU A 84 -15.38 -0.05 -4.48
CA GLU A 84 -15.58 -1.20 -3.59
C GLU A 84 -14.26 -1.75 -3.10
N ALA A 85 -13.25 -1.91 -3.97
CA ALA A 85 -11.91 -2.34 -3.59
C ALA A 85 -11.32 -1.44 -2.47
N ASP A 86 -11.40 -0.12 -2.64
CA ASP A 86 -10.92 0.85 -1.64
C ASP A 86 -11.79 0.84 -0.37
N GLY A 87 -13.09 0.57 -0.49
CA GLY A 87 -14.01 0.39 0.64
C GLY A 87 -13.72 -0.87 1.44
N ILE A 88 -13.43 -1.98 0.75
CA ILE A 88 -13.00 -3.25 1.34
C ILE A 88 -11.67 -3.04 2.07
N PHE A 89 -10.68 -2.39 1.46
CA PHE A 89 -9.41 -2.06 2.09
C PHE A 89 -9.61 -1.37 3.45
N ARG A 90 -10.43 -0.31 3.49
CA ARG A 90 -10.71 0.40 4.75
C ARG A 90 -11.42 -0.47 5.78
N ARG A 91 -12.35 -1.34 5.33
CA ARG A 91 -13.06 -2.30 6.20
C ARG A 91 -12.09 -3.30 6.80
N VAL A 92 -11.25 -3.91 5.98
CA VAL A 92 -10.27 -4.93 6.39
C VAL A 92 -9.24 -4.34 7.36
N MET A 93 -8.75 -3.13 7.10
CA MET A 93 -7.91 -2.41 8.06
C MET A 93 -8.59 -2.23 9.42
N ARG A 94 -9.89 -1.94 9.46
CA ARG A 94 -10.65 -1.85 10.72
C ARG A 94 -10.69 -3.19 11.45
N GLU A 95 -10.93 -4.26 10.72
CA GLU A 95 -11.01 -5.63 11.24
C GLU A 95 -9.64 -6.13 11.73
N SER A 96 -8.55 -5.62 11.13
CA SER A 96 -7.16 -5.87 11.54
C SER A 96 -6.67 -4.95 12.67
N GLY A 97 -7.55 -4.16 13.28
CA GLY A 97 -7.20 -3.29 14.41
C GLY A 97 -6.41 -2.02 14.06
N VAL A 98 -6.35 -1.63 12.78
CA VAL A 98 -5.68 -0.39 12.38
C VAL A 98 -6.39 0.83 12.98
N PRO A 99 -5.66 1.77 13.64
CA PRO A 99 -6.25 2.97 14.23
C PRO A 99 -7.07 3.80 13.26
N VAL A 100 -8.13 4.44 13.77
CA VAL A 100 -9.13 5.16 12.96
C VAL A 100 -8.50 6.17 12.02
N LEU A 101 -7.66 7.06 12.55
CA LEU A 101 -7.06 8.13 11.76
C LEU A 101 -6.18 7.57 10.64
N ARG A 102 -5.32 6.58 10.96
CA ARG A 102 -4.43 5.95 9.97
C ARG A 102 -5.20 5.33 8.83
N ARG A 103 -6.25 4.54 9.12
CA ARG A 103 -7.02 3.88 8.05
C ARG A 103 -7.79 4.87 7.16
N TRP A 104 -8.23 6.01 7.69
CA TRP A 104 -8.88 7.03 6.87
C TRP A 104 -7.86 7.77 6.00
N ILE A 105 -6.68 8.10 6.53
CA ILE A 105 -5.59 8.69 5.74
C ILE A 105 -5.16 7.73 4.62
N MET A 106 -4.98 6.44 4.93
CA MET A 106 -4.62 5.42 3.93
C MET A 106 -5.71 5.28 2.87
N TRP A 107 -6.99 5.23 3.27
CA TRP A 107 -8.09 5.19 2.33
C TRP A 107 -8.14 6.43 1.42
N ALA A 108 -7.95 7.61 1.95
CA ALA A 108 -7.86 8.82 1.14
C ALA A 108 -6.66 8.77 0.18
N GLY A 109 -5.52 8.26 0.64
CA GLY A 109 -4.32 8.05 -0.19
C GLY A 109 -4.56 7.14 -1.38
N VAL A 110 -5.17 5.96 -1.19
CA VAL A 110 -5.48 5.05 -2.32
C VAL A 110 -6.54 5.64 -3.26
N ARG A 111 -7.50 6.44 -2.75
CA ARG A 111 -8.44 7.17 -3.60
C ARG A 111 -7.76 8.27 -4.44
N TRP A 112 -6.79 8.99 -3.88
CA TRP A 112 -5.95 9.90 -4.66
C TRP A 112 -5.12 9.14 -5.70
N GLY A 113 -4.51 8.02 -5.34
CA GLY A 113 -3.78 7.15 -6.25
C GLY A 113 -4.64 6.63 -7.40
N ALA A 114 -5.92 6.38 -7.18
CA ALA A 114 -6.84 5.94 -8.21
C ALA A 114 -6.98 6.93 -9.39
N LEU A 115 -6.65 8.21 -9.21
CA LEU A 115 -6.66 9.19 -10.32
C LEU A 115 -5.51 8.99 -11.31
N THR A 116 -4.44 8.32 -10.92
CA THR A 116 -3.29 8.06 -11.81
C THR A 116 -3.55 6.88 -12.75
N GLU A 117 -4.53 6.02 -12.42
CA GLU A 117 -4.85 4.81 -13.16
C GLU A 117 -6.25 4.87 -13.78
N PRO A 118 -6.37 4.89 -15.13
CA PRO A 118 -7.65 5.10 -15.81
C PRO A 118 -8.78 4.17 -15.35
N HIS A 119 -8.49 2.87 -15.16
CA HIS A 119 -9.46 1.86 -14.76
C HIS A 119 -9.95 2.00 -13.31
N ARG A 120 -9.25 2.78 -12.47
CA ARG A 120 -9.60 3.02 -11.07
C ARG A 120 -10.32 4.35 -10.82
N ARG A 121 -10.42 5.22 -11.83
CA ARG A 121 -11.07 6.55 -11.72
C ARG A 121 -12.57 6.47 -11.53
N GLU A 122 -13.19 5.35 -11.93
CA GLU A 122 -14.62 5.18 -11.80
C GLU A 122 -15.10 5.37 -10.36
N GLY A 123 -16.20 6.08 -10.20
CA GLY A 123 -16.77 6.40 -8.88
C GLY A 123 -15.94 7.34 -8.01
N TRP A 124 -14.87 7.95 -8.53
CA TRP A 124 -14.03 8.87 -7.74
C TRP A 124 -14.82 10.08 -7.25
N LEU A 125 -15.60 10.71 -8.13
CA LEU A 125 -16.40 11.89 -7.78
C LEU A 125 -17.38 11.62 -6.63
N VAL A 126 -17.92 10.41 -6.54
CA VAL A 126 -18.82 10.03 -5.42
C VAL A 126 -18.08 10.00 -4.09
N SER A 127 -16.81 9.61 -4.08
CA SER A 127 -15.97 9.57 -2.87
C SER A 127 -15.25 10.89 -2.58
N ALA A 128 -15.19 11.80 -3.57
CA ALA A 128 -14.45 13.05 -3.49
C ALA A 128 -14.75 13.90 -2.24
N PRO A 129 -16.00 14.12 -1.82
CA PRO A 129 -16.27 14.89 -0.60
C PRO A 129 -15.59 14.31 0.64
N GLY A 130 -15.64 12.97 0.81
CA GLY A 130 -14.99 12.29 1.92
C GLY A 130 -13.47 12.35 1.82
N VAL A 131 -12.91 12.14 0.62
CA VAL A 131 -11.45 12.23 0.36
C VAL A 131 -10.95 13.63 0.68
N LEU A 132 -11.62 14.68 0.20
CA LEU A 132 -11.24 16.07 0.46
C LEU A 132 -11.35 16.42 1.96
N ALA A 133 -12.43 16.01 2.63
CA ALA A 133 -12.59 16.24 4.06
C ALA A 133 -11.43 15.61 4.86
N ILE A 134 -11.08 14.35 4.58
CA ILE A 134 -9.95 13.68 5.25
C ILE A 134 -8.63 14.37 4.91
N THR A 135 -8.43 14.79 3.66
CA THR A 135 -7.21 15.50 3.24
C THR A 135 -7.05 16.81 4.01
N VAL A 136 -8.11 17.60 4.11
CA VAL A 136 -8.08 18.87 4.86
C VAL A 136 -7.82 18.63 6.35
N LEU A 137 -8.49 17.63 6.96
CA LEU A 137 -8.29 17.31 8.38
C LEU A 137 -6.89 16.75 8.66
N ALA A 138 -6.29 16.01 7.72
CA ALA A 138 -4.95 15.46 7.86
C ALA A 138 -3.85 16.47 7.50
N ALA A 139 -4.14 17.51 6.73
CA ALA A 139 -3.16 18.47 6.26
C ALA A 139 -2.30 19.10 7.38
N PRO A 140 -2.84 19.55 8.53
CA PRO A 140 -2.04 20.11 9.60
C PRO A 140 -1.12 19.07 10.28
N LEU A 141 -1.46 17.80 10.21
CA LEU A 141 -0.63 16.71 10.74
C LEU A 141 0.46 16.28 9.74
N VAL A 142 0.12 16.19 8.47
CA VAL A 142 1.01 15.65 7.43
C VAL A 142 1.86 16.74 6.78
N GLY A 143 1.29 17.93 6.59
CA GLY A 143 1.92 19.02 5.86
C GLY A 143 3.24 19.51 6.47
N PRO A 144 3.26 19.97 7.75
CA PRO A 144 4.47 20.52 8.34
C PRO A 144 5.67 19.55 8.32
N PRO A 145 5.55 18.28 8.76
CA PRO A 145 6.65 17.33 8.63
C PRO A 145 7.09 17.11 7.18
N THR A 146 6.15 17.06 6.24
CA THR A 146 6.46 16.86 4.82
C THR A 146 7.31 18.02 4.27
N VAL A 147 6.99 19.26 4.62
CA VAL A 147 7.75 20.45 4.20
C VAL A 147 9.18 20.40 4.74
N VAL A 148 9.40 19.87 5.93
CA VAL A 148 10.75 19.72 6.52
C VAL A 148 11.50 18.54 5.90
N ILE A 149 10.83 17.42 5.68
CA ILE A 149 11.45 16.18 5.20
C ILE A 149 11.80 16.28 3.70
N ALA A 150 10.96 16.92 2.89
CA ALA A 150 11.13 16.96 1.44
C ALA A 150 12.50 17.54 1.00
N PRO A 151 12.97 18.71 1.49
CA PRO A 151 14.28 19.22 1.14
C PRO A 151 15.42 18.26 1.54
N GLY A 152 15.30 17.63 2.72
CA GLY A 152 16.29 16.65 3.18
C GLY A 152 16.40 15.45 2.23
N LEU A 153 15.26 14.92 1.75
CA LEU A 153 15.24 13.84 0.77
C LEU A 153 15.86 14.25 -0.57
N VAL A 154 15.65 15.50 -1.02
CA VAL A 154 16.26 16.01 -2.25
C VAL A 154 17.76 16.11 -2.10
N VAL A 155 18.25 16.68 -0.99
CA VAL A 155 19.69 16.76 -0.69
C VAL A 155 20.31 15.38 -0.61
N TYR A 156 19.66 14.44 0.09
CA TYR A 156 20.12 13.07 0.19
C TYR A 156 20.18 12.39 -1.19
N ALA A 157 19.15 12.52 -2.01
CA ALA A 157 19.13 11.95 -3.36
C ALA A 157 20.24 12.54 -4.26
N ALA A 158 20.50 13.83 -4.15
CA ALA A 158 21.60 14.49 -4.87
C ALA A 158 22.96 13.97 -4.41
N ALA A 159 23.16 13.80 -3.10
CA ALA A 159 24.38 13.24 -2.54
C ALA A 159 24.60 11.79 -2.99
N GLU A 160 23.57 10.94 -2.90
CA GLU A 160 23.60 9.56 -3.39
C GLU A 160 23.96 9.50 -4.88
N TRP A 161 23.35 10.37 -5.69
CA TRP A 161 23.64 10.46 -7.12
C TRP A 161 25.09 10.84 -7.38
N MET A 162 25.64 11.83 -6.64
CA MET A 162 27.03 12.22 -6.76
C MET A 162 27.99 11.10 -6.35
N VAL A 163 27.76 10.49 -5.18
CA VAL A 163 28.60 9.39 -4.68
C VAL A 163 28.55 8.19 -5.61
N GLY A 164 27.37 7.84 -6.13
CA GLY A 164 27.17 6.72 -7.06
C GLY A 164 27.93 6.86 -8.39
N ARG A 165 28.35 8.08 -8.75
CA ARG A 165 29.23 8.29 -9.92
C ARG A 165 30.67 7.81 -9.67
N PHE A 166 31.11 7.83 -8.42
CA PHE A 166 32.49 7.46 -8.05
C PHE A 166 32.56 6.07 -7.42
N VAL A 167 31.48 5.63 -6.79
CA VAL A 167 31.37 4.33 -6.12
C VAL A 167 30.14 3.60 -6.65
N PRO A 168 30.28 2.84 -7.74
CA PRO A 168 29.15 2.10 -8.28
C PRO A 168 28.67 1.05 -7.26
N PRO A 169 27.35 0.84 -7.14
CA PRO A 169 26.79 -0.15 -6.23
C PRO A 169 27.32 -1.54 -6.59
N ARG A 170 27.73 -2.30 -5.57
CA ARG A 170 28.10 -3.70 -5.76
C ARG A 170 26.85 -4.49 -6.14
N PRO A 171 26.94 -5.45 -7.09
CA PRO A 171 25.86 -6.38 -7.36
C PRO A 171 25.47 -7.08 -6.05
N GLN A 172 24.22 -6.96 -5.63
CA GLN A 172 23.75 -7.67 -4.45
C GLN A 172 23.35 -9.08 -4.88
N GLU A 173 24.21 -10.06 -4.64
CA GLU A 173 23.80 -11.47 -4.65
C GLU A 173 22.98 -11.74 -3.38
N PHE A 174 21.66 -11.79 -3.54
CA PHE A 174 20.76 -12.15 -2.46
C PHE A 174 20.57 -13.66 -2.38
N LEU A 175 21.52 -14.33 -1.74
CA LEU A 175 21.30 -15.67 -1.21
C LEU A 175 21.00 -15.55 0.28
N ILE A 176 19.78 -15.16 0.62
CA ILE A 176 19.26 -15.37 1.98
C ILE A 176 18.62 -16.77 1.98
N ARG A 177 19.39 -17.77 2.34
CA ARG A 177 18.85 -19.04 2.85
C ARG A 177 18.48 -18.77 4.31
N VAL A 178 17.20 -18.62 4.60
CA VAL A 178 16.70 -18.73 5.96
C VAL A 178 16.58 -20.23 6.24
N PRO A 179 17.19 -20.71 7.34
CA PRO A 179 17.11 -22.11 7.72
C PRO A 179 15.69 -22.51 8.10
#